data_46497dc7a0f95200c5a8c855556f5863
#
_entry.id   46497dc7a0f95200c5a8c855556f5863
#
_cell.length_a   1.000
_cell.length_b   1.000
_cell.length_c   1.000
_cell.angle_alpha   90.00
_cell.angle_beta   90.00
_cell.angle_gamma   90.00
#
_symmetry.space_group_name_H-M   'P 1'
#
loop_
_entity.id
_entity.type
_entity.pdbx_description
1 polymer ?
#
loop_
_entity_poly.entity_id
_entity_poly.type
_entity_poly.pdbx_seq_one_letter_code
_entity_poly.pdbx_strand_id
1 'polypeptide(L)'
;QLLRQTNWKDLDYLIVDMPPGTGDIQLTLSQRVPITGAVIVTTPQDIALLDAKKGVTMFQKVGVPILGLVENMAVHICSQCGHAEHIFGEGGGRRMAQEGGMDYLGALPLDIHIRQQADSGAPSVVADPQGEIAQRYLQIARTVAAKIAQQSKDFSAKFPTITVSQDT
;
A
#
# COMPACT_ATOMS: atom_id res chain seq x y z
N GLN A 1 -17.80 9.99 -6.78
CA GLN A 1 -19.02 9.22 -7.02
C GLN A 1 -18.83 7.76 -6.65
N LEU A 2 -17.87 7.02 -7.22
CA LEU A 2 -17.66 5.59 -7.00
C LEU A 2 -17.58 5.19 -5.51
N LEU A 3 -16.87 5.94 -4.69
CA LEU A 3 -16.71 5.62 -3.26
C LEU A 3 -17.99 5.79 -2.43
N ARG A 4 -18.85 6.76 -2.79
CA ARG A 4 -20.04 7.13 -1.97
C ARG A 4 -21.37 6.67 -2.55
N GLN A 5 -21.40 6.29 -3.84
CA GLN A 5 -22.64 5.91 -4.54
C GLN A 5 -22.67 4.44 -4.92
N THR A 6 -21.57 3.70 -4.68
CA THR A 6 -21.53 2.25 -4.84
C THR A 6 -22.06 1.58 -3.58
N ASN A 7 -22.94 0.62 -3.74
CA ASN A 7 -23.44 -0.19 -2.65
C ASN A 7 -22.41 -1.28 -2.30
N TRP A 8 -21.48 -0.94 -1.42
CA TRP A 8 -20.47 -1.85 -0.88
C TRP A 8 -21.13 -2.75 0.17
N LYS A 9 -21.54 -3.97 -0.24
CA LYS A 9 -22.15 -4.94 0.70
C LYS A 9 -21.03 -5.74 1.38
N ASP A 10 -21.15 -5.92 2.69
CA ASP A 10 -20.29 -6.80 3.51
C ASP A 10 -18.79 -6.60 3.27
N LEU A 11 -18.38 -5.32 3.16
CA LEU A 11 -17.00 -4.93 2.84
C LEU A 11 -16.19 -4.77 4.12
N ASP A 12 -15.12 -5.57 4.27
CA ASP A 12 -14.14 -5.42 5.35
C ASP A 12 -13.05 -4.41 5.01
N TYR A 13 -12.53 -4.45 3.79
CA TYR A 13 -11.45 -3.58 3.30
C TYR A 13 -11.77 -3.03 1.92
N LEU A 14 -11.54 -1.74 1.72
CA LEU A 14 -11.54 -1.10 0.41
C LEU A 14 -10.13 -0.67 0.05
N ILE A 15 -9.58 -1.24 -0.99
CA ILE A 15 -8.28 -0.87 -1.54
C ILE A 15 -8.52 0.11 -2.69
N VAL A 16 -7.87 1.27 -2.61
CA VAL A 16 -7.92 2.29 -3.65
C VAL A 16 -6.55 2.37 -4.32
N ASP A 17 -6.50 1.96 -5.58
CA ASP A 17 -5.31 2.14 -6.41
C ASP A 17 -5.23 3.60 -6.86
N MET A 18 -4.15 4.26 -6.47
CA MET A 18 -3.96 5.68 -6.71
C MET A 18 -3.15 5.89 -7.99
N PRO A 19 -3.49 6.87 -8.82
CA PRO A 19 -2.66 7.22 -9.96
C PRO A 19 -1.27 7.68 -9.49
N PRO A 20 -0.23 7.55 -10.34
CA PRO A 20 1.13 7.94 -9.98
C PRO A 20 1.23 9.45 -9.70
N GLY A 21 2.19 9.81 -8.86
CA GLY A 21 2.50 11.19 -8.51
C GLY A 21 1.82 11.70 -7.23
N THR A 22 1.91 13.00 -7.01
CA THR A 22 1.42 13.70 -5.80
C THR A 22 0.46 14.83 -6.16
N GLY A 23 -0.36 14.61 -7.17
CA GLY A 23 -1.26 15.62 -7.73
C GLY A 23 -2.52 15.87 -6.89
N ASP A 24 -3.38 16.74 -7.39
CA ASP A 24 -4.60 17.19 -6.72
C ASP A 24 -5.60 16.07 -6.41
N ILE A 25 -5.57 14.97 -7.18
CA ILE A 25 -6.48 13.83 -6.99
C ILE A 25 -6.15 13.13 -5.69
N GLN A 26 -4.87 12.84 -5.44
CA GLN A 26 -4.40 12.20 -4.21
C GLN A 26 -4.71 13.08 -2.99
N LEU A 27 -4.41 14.36 -3.10
CA LEU A 27 -4.66 15.33 -2.04
C LEU A 27 -6.15 15.45 -1.72
N THR A 28 -6.98 15.58 -2.75
CA THR A 28 -8.44 15.71 -2.62
C THR A 28 -9.05 14.45 -2.01
N LEU A 29 -8.60 13.26 -2.44
CA LEU A 29 -9.07 12.00 -1.87
C LEU A 29 -8.73 11.91 -0.39
N SER A 30 -7.47 12.19 -0.04
CA SER A 30 -6.99 12.13 1.35
C SER A 30 -7.69 13.10 2.29
N GLN A 31 -8.17 14.24 1.76
CA GLN A 31 -8.92 15.22 2.54
C GLN A 31 -10.43 14.92 2.65
N ARG A 32 -11.01 14.20 1.69
CA ARG A 32 -12.46 13.96 1.62
C ARG A 32 -12.91 12.58 2.04
N VAL A 33 -11.99 11.64 2.17
CA VAL A 33 -12.28 10.24 2.51
C VAL A 33 -11.47 9.88 3.74
N PRO A 34 -12.08 9.27 4.77
CA PRO A 34 -11.34 8.76 5.91
C PRO A 34 -10.48 7.58 5.47
N ILE A 35 -9.18 7.84 5.24
CA ILE A 35 -8.20 6.84 4.85
C ILE A 35 -7.57 6.26 6.10
N THR A 36 -7.67 4.95 6.28
CA THR A 36 -7.08 4.25 7.42
C THR A 36 -5.56 4.22 7.36
N GLY A 37 -5.00 4.13 6.15
CA GLY A 37 -3.56 4.20 5.94
C GLY A 37 -3.19 4.01 4.47
N ALA A 38 -1.94 4.29 4.15
CA ALA A 38 -1.37 4.15 2.82
C ALA A 38 -0.25 3.10 2.79
N VAL A 39 -0.22 2.30 1.74
CA VAL A 39 0.91 1.43 1.40
C VAL A 39 1.67 2.08 0.25
N ILE A 40 2.96 2.27 0.43
CA ILE A 40 3.83 2.82 -0.60
C ILE A 40 4.40 1.67 -1.42
N VAL A 41 4.23 1.72 -2.74
CA VAL A 41 4.79 0.73 -3.66
C VAL A 41 5.82 1.42 -4.54
N THR A 42 7.02 0.87 -4.61
CA THR A 42 8.11 1.39 -5.44
C THR A 42 8.92 0.26 -6.04
N THR A 43 9.77 0.59 -6.99
CA THR A 43 10.81 -0.32 -7.51
C THR A 43 12.18 0.14 -7.01
N PRO A 44 13.24 -0.70 -7.11
CA PRO A 44 14.54 -0.35 -6.53
C PRO A 44 15.28 0.82 -7.18
N GLN A 45 14.83 1.29 -8.37
CA GLN A 45 15.52 2.37 -9.10
C GLN A 45 15.45 3.71 -8.36
N ASP A 46 16.52 4.49 -8.40
CA ASP A 46 16.61 5.79 -7.72
C ASP A 46 15.48 6.75 -8.11
N ILE A 47 15.11 6.80 -9.40
CA ILE A 47 14.05 7.69 -9.88
C ILE A 47 12.69 7.31 -9.28
N ALA A 48 12.39 6.01 -9.15
CA ALA A 48 11.17 5.52 -8.53
C ALA A 48 11.16 5.78 -7.02
N LEU A 49 12.30 5.64 -6.36
CA LEU A 49 12.47 5.94 -4.94
C LEU A 49 12.26 7.44 -4.65
N LEU A 50 12.72 8.32 -5.54
CA LEU A 50 12.47 9.76 -5.40
C LEU A 50 10.97 10.09 -5.48
N ASP A 51 10.23 9.46 -6.38
CA ASP A 51 8.79 9.68 -6.48
C ASP A 51 8.03 9.06 -5.30
N ALA A 52 8.44 7.88 -4.87
CA ALA A 52 7.90 7.27 -3.65
C ALA A 52 8.11 8.16 -2.43
N LYS A 53 9.28 8.81 -2.29
CA LYS A 53 9.57 9.76 -1.20
C LYS A 53 8.65 10.98 -1.22
N LYS A 54 8.31 11.50 -2.41
CA LYS A 54 7.31 12.56 -2.55
C LYS A 54 5.94 12.10 -2.06
N GLY A 55 5.53 10.85 -2.42
CA GLY A 55 4.28 10.24 -1.96
C GLY A 55 4.23 10.10 -0.44
N VAL A 56 5.31 9.60 0.19
CA VAL A 56 5.46 9.54 1.65
C VAL A 56 5.25 10.92 2.28
N THR A 57 5.97 11.93 1.77
CA THR A 57 5.87 13.30 2.29
C THR A 57 4.46 13.88 2.14
N MET A 58 3.78 13.58 1.04
CA MET A 58 2.40 14.02 0.82
C MET A 58 1.46 13.41 1.86
N PHE A 59 1.48 12.08 2.05
CA PHE A 59 0.60 11.41 3.01
C PHE A 59 0.86 11.87 4.45
N GLN A 60 2.12 12.08 4.82
CA GLN A 60 2.48 12.65 6.13
C GLN A 60 1.89 14.05 6.33
N LYS A 61 1.96 14.92 5.30
CA LYS A 61 1.40 16.28 5.37
C LYS A 61 -0.12 16.32 5.54
N VAL A 62 -0.82 15.33 5.00
CA VAL A 62 -2.29 15.25 5.12
C VAL A 62 -2.74 14.35 6.29
N GLY A 63 -1.80 13.90 7.13
CA GLY A 63 -2.10 13.11 8.33
C GLY A 63 -2.56 11.68 8.06
N VAL A 64 -2.26 11.12 6.89
CA VAL A 64 -2.57 9.72 6.55
C VAL A 64 -1.42 8.83 7.03
N PRO A 65 -1.66 7.84 7.90
CA PRO A 65 -0.64 6.92 8.37
C PRO A 65 -0.05 6.10 7.22
N ILE A 66 1.28 5.92 7.22
CA ILE A 66 1.94 5.02 6.28
C ILE A 66 2.08 3.66 6.94
N LEU A 67 1.40 2.66 6.37
CA LEU A 67 1.41 1.29 6.87
C LEU A 67 2.72 0.57 6.58
N GLY A 68 3.41 0.99 5.53
CA GLY A 68 4.73 0.52 5.16
C GLY A 68 4.99 0.61 3.66
N LEU A 69 6.12 0.02 3.25
CA LEU A 69 6.62 0.05 1.89
C LEU A 69 6.75 -1.36 1.31
N VAL A 70 6.31 -1.54 0.08
CA VAL A 70 6.51 -2.75 -0.74
C VAL A 70 7.49 -2.43 -1.86
N GLU A 71 8.53 -3.24 -1.99
CA GLU A 71 9.46 -3.17 -3.12
C GLU A 71 9.00 -4.11 -4.23
N ASN A 72 8.49 -3.55 -5.32
CA ASN A 72 8.06 -4.31 -6.49
C ASN A 72 9.23 -4.50 -7.46
N MET A 73 9.20 -5.58 -8.25
CA MET A 73 10.24 -5.90 -9.23
C MET A 73 11.65 -5.98 -8.62
N ALA A 74 11.75 -6.46 -7.37
CA ALA A 74 12.98 -6.47 -6.59
C ALA A 74 14.03 -7.43 -7.14
N VAL A 75 13.63 -8.55 -7.72
CA VAL A 75 14.50 -9.56 -8.28
C VAL A 75 13.82 -10.26 -9.45
N HIS A 76 14.57 -10.54 -10.49
CA HIS A 76 14.17 -11.45 -11.58
C HIS A 76 14.87 -12.78 -11.41
N ILE A 77 14.13 -13.88 -11.52
CA ILE A 77 14.67 -15.23 -11.52
C ILE A 77 14.53 -15.81 -12.92
N CYS A 78 15.65 -16.10 -13.55
CA CYS A 78 15.67 -16.67 -14.89
C CYS A 78 14.97 -18.03 -14.90
N SER A 79 13.93 -18.17 -15.73
CA SER A 79 13.14 -19.41 -15.84
C SER A 79 13.92 -20.59 -16.43
N GLN A 80 15.08 -20.34 -17.08
CA GLN A 80 15.87 -21.39 -17.69
C GLN A 80 16.99 -21.93 -16.78
N CYS A 81 17.66 -21.05 -16.01
CA CYS A 81 18.82 -21.44 -15.21
C CYS A 81 18.68 -21.13 -13.70
N GLY A 82 17.59 -20.47 -13.28
CA GLY A 82 17.37 -20.11 -11.88
C GLY A 82 18.26 -18.98 -11.38
N HIS A 83 19.08 -18.35 -12.22
CA HIS A 83 19.90 -17.21 -11.83
C HIS A 83 19.03 -16.05 -11.36
N ALA A 84 19.34 -15.51 -10.18
CA ALA A 84 18.68 -14.36 -9.62
C ALA A 84 19.42 -13.08 -10.01
N GLU A 85 18.71 -12.13 -10.62
CA GLU A 85 19.29 -10.88 -11.12
C GLU A 85 18.47 -9.68 -10.64
N HIS A 86 19.14 -8.67 -10.10
CA HIS A 86 18.54 -7.42 -9.66
C HIS A 86 18.55 -6.38 -10.79
N ILE A 87 17.69 -6.59 -11.80
CA ILE A 87 17.64 -5.77 -13.03
C ILE A 87 17.47 -4.27 -12.72
N PHE A 88 16.70 -3.94 -11.69
CA PHE A 88 16.39 -2.56 -11.31
C PHE A 88 17.18 -2.06 -10.09
N GLY A 89 18.21 -2.79 -9.67
CA GLY A 89 18.99 -2.51 -8.46
C GLY A 89 18.53 -3.34 -7.26
N GLU A 90 19.28 -3.28 -6.18
CA GLU A 90 19.08 -4.13 -5.01
C GLU A 90 18.76 -3.32 -3.75
N GLY A 91 17.67 -3.67 -3.08
CA GLY A 91 17.34 -3.22 -1.72
C GLY A 91 17.06 -1.72 -1.58
N GLY A 92 16.76 -1.00 -2.68
CA GLY A 92 16.47 0.43 -2.64
C GLY A 92 15.27 0.76 -1.78
N GLY A 93 14.18 0.00 -1.92
CA GLY A 93 12.97 0.16 -1.10
C GLY A 93 13.22 -0.15 0.37
N ARG A 94 14.01 -1.18 0.66
CA ARG A 94 14.38 -1.52 2.05
C ARG A 94 15.18 -0.39 2.71
N ARG A 95 16.18 0.17 2.02
CA ARG A 95 16.94 1.33 2.52
C ARG A 95 16.03 2.53 2.77
N MET A 96 15.18 2.86 1.81
CA MET A 96 14.21 3.96 1.94
C MET A 96 13.28 3.77 3.14
N ALA A 97 12.80 2.56 3.38
CA ALA A 97 11.96 2.26 4.54
C ALA A 97 12.71 2.49 5.86
N GLN A 98 13.95 2.02 5.97
CA GLN A 98 14.79 2.22 7.14
C GLN A 98 15.09 3.70 7.40
N GLU A 99 15.50 4.45 6.36
CA GLU A 99 15.80 5.88 6.46
C GLU A 99 14.56 6.71 6.82
N GLY A 100 13.39 6.31 6.32
CA GLY A 100 12.12 6.98 6.57
C GLY A 100 11.41 6.54 7.86
N GLY A 101 11.98 5.62 8.63
CA GLY A 101 11.34 5.06 9.83
C GLY A 101 10.03 4.32 9.54
N MET A 102 9.92 3.74 8.34
CA MET A 102 8.74 3.00 7.88
C MET A 102 9.00 1.49 7.92
N ASP A 103 7.93 0.71 8.05
CA ASP A 103 8.04 -0.73 7.94
C ASP A 103 8.24 -1.17 6.49
N TYR A 104 9.16 -2.09 6.28
CA TYR A 104 9.33 -2.80 5.02
C TYR A 104 8.41 -4.02 5.00
N LEU A 105 7.35 -3.97 4.18
CA LEU A 105 6.30 -5.00 4.14
C LEU A 105 6.71 -6.24 3.35
N GLY A 106 7.65 -6.09 2.42
CA GLY A 106 8.16 -7.19 1.62
C GLY A 106 8.57 -6.79 0.21
N ALA A 107 9.05 -7.79 -0.53
CA ALA A 107 9.45 -7.67 -1.93
C ALA A 107 8.63 -8.60 -2.84
N LEU A 108 8.28 -8.09 -4.01
CA LEU A 108 7.66 -8.87 -5.09
C LEU A 108 8.65 -9.02 -6.24
N PRO A 109 8.72 -10.20 -6.87
CA PRO A 109 9.63 -10.42 -7.99
C PRO A 109 9.17 -9.74 -9.28
N LEU A 110 10.11 -9.52 -10.18
CA LEU A 110 9.81 -9.26 -11.59
C LEU A 110 9.61 -10.62 -12.27
N ASP A 111 8.35 -11.02 -12.44
CA ASP A 111 7.98 -12.31 -12.99
C ASP A 111 6.91 -12.17 -14.08
N ILE A 112 7.11 -12.88 -15.19
CA ILE A 112 6.20 -12.83 -16.34
C ILE A 112 4.81 -13.38 -15.99
N HIS A 113 4.73 -14.36 -15.09
CA HIS A 113 3.47 -14.98 -14.70
C HIS A 113 2.57 -13.98 -13.95
N ILE A 114 3.14 -13.07 -13.14
CA ILE A 114 2.37 -12.01 -12.48
C ILE A 114 1.60 -11.21 -13.53
N ARG A 115 2.29 -10.76 -14.60
CA ARG A 115 1.66 -10.01 -15.69
C ARG A 115 0.63 -10.85 -16.44
N GLN A 116 1.00 -12.07 -16.88
CA GLN A 116 0.11 -12.92 -17.66
C GLN A 116 -1.17 -13.29 -16.90
N GLN A 117 -1.04 -13.59 -15.61
CA GLN A 117 -2.16 -13.93 -14.75
C GLN A 117 -3.06 -12.72 -14.50
N ALA A 118 -2.47 -11.54 -14.26
CA ALA A 118 -3.22 -10.30 -14.11
C ALA A 118 -3.98 -9.94 -15.39
N ASP A 119 -3.31 -10.00 -16.56
CA ASP A 119 -3.92 -9.71 -17.87
C ASP A 119 -5.08 -10.66 -18.20
N SER A 120 -5.02 -11.92 -17.73
CA SER A 120 -6.08 -12.91 -17.92
C SER A 120 -7.27 -12.75 -16.94
N GLY A 121 -7.19 -11.82 -15.99
CA GLY A 121 -8.21 -11.63 -14.95
C GLY A 121 -8.14 -12.64 -13.81
N ALA A 122 -7.08 -13.45 -13.73
CA ALA A 122 -6.84 -14.41 -12.66
C ALA A 122 -5.48 -14.10 -11.99
N PRO A 123 -5.41 -13.06 -11.12
CA PRO A 123 -4.14 -12.67 -10.49
C PRO A 123 -3.53 -13.83 -9.69
N SER A 124 -2.23 -13.75 -9.40
CA SER A 124 -1.43 -14.85 -8.85
C SER A 124 -2.04 -15.52 -7.61
N VAL A 125 -2.69 -14.74 -6.75
CA VAL A 125 -3.36 -15.28 -5.54
C VAL A 125 -4.59 -16.14 -5.85
N VAL A 126 -5.16 -16.01 -7.05
CA VAL A 126 -6.30 -16.80 -7.54
C VAL A 126 -5.82 -17.94 -8.43
N ALA A 127 -4.87 -17.65 -9.33
CA ALA A 127 -4.37 -18.61 -10.31
C ALA A 127 -3.55 -19.74 -9.65
N ASP A 128 -2.71 -19.40 -8.67
CA ASP A 128 -1.87 -20.35 -7.93
C ASP A 128 -1.77 -19.95 -6.45
N PRO A 129 -2.81 -20.22 -5.64
CA PRO A 129 -2.88 -19.78 -4.24
C PRO A 129 -1.77 -20.32 -3.36
N GLN A 130 -1.17 -21.45 -3.72
CA GLN A 130 -0.09 -22.09 -2.96
C GLN A 130 1.30 -21.73 -3.49
N GLY A 131 1.38 -21.06 -4.64
CA GLY A 131 2.63 -20.65 -5.25
C GLY A 131 3.37 -19.60 -4.42
N GLU A 132 4.68 -19.55 -4.57
CA GLU A 132 5.55 -18.63 -3.82
C GLU A 132 5.14 -17.16 -4.01
N ILE A 133 4.80 -16.75 -5.23
CA ILE A 133 4.35 -15.40 -5.54
C ILE A 133 3.07 -15.06 -4.76
N ALA A 134 2.06 -15.95 -4.80
CA ALA A 134 0.81 -15.76 -4.07
C ALA A 134 1.06 -15.65 -2.55
N GLN A 135 1.94 -16.48 -1.99
CA GLN A 135 2.27 -16.43 -0.58
C GLN A 135 2.95 -15.11 -0.17
N ARG A 136 3.78 -14.52 -1.04
CA ARG A 136 4.36 -13.19 -0.81
C ARG A 136 3.27 -12.10 -0.75
N TYR A 137 2.32 -12.10 -1.69
CA TYR A 137 1.17 -11.18 -1.65
C TYR A 137 0.34 -11.36 -0.38
N LEU A 138 0.03 -12.60 -0.03
CA LEU A 138 -0.75 -12.91 1.18
C LEU A 138 -0.04 -12.47 2.47
N GLN A 139 1.28 -12.65 2.54
CA GLN A 139 2.06 -12.18 3.68
C GLN A 139 1.99 -10.66 3.84
N ILE A 140 2.18 -9.92 2.74
CA ILE A 140 2.06 -8.45 2.72
C ILE A 140 0.65 -8.05 3.18
N ALA A 141 -0.39 -8.66 2.61
CA ALA A 141 -1.79 -8.35 2.94
C ALA A 141 -2.10 -8.61 4.42
N ARG A 142 -1.65 -9.74 4.98
CA ARG A 142 -1.82 -10.07 6.42
C ARG A 142 -1.10 -9.07 7.32
N THR A 143 0.11 -8.66 6.94
CA THR A 143 0.86 -7.65 7.70
C THR A 143 0.14 -6.30 7.68
N VAL A 144 -0.38 -5.88 6.53
CA VAL A 144 -1.18 -4.66 6.40
C VAL A 144 -2.44 -4.74 7.26
N ALA A 145 -3.19 -5.85 7.18
CA ALA A 145 -4.39 -6.05 7.98
C ALA A 145 -4.10 -6.02 9.49
N ALA A 146 -3.04 -6.67 9.94
CA ALA A 146 -2.61 -6.63 11.34
C ALA A 146 -2.27 -5.21 11.81
N LYS A 147 -1.59 -4.42 10.99
CA LYS A 147 -1.27 -3.02 11.30
C LYS A 147 -2.53 -2.16 11.41
N ILE A 148 -3.49 -2.34 10.50
CA ILE A 148 -4.77 -1.65 10.56
C ILE A 148 -5.52 -2.02 11.86
N ALA A 149 -5.53 -3.30 12.22
CA ALA A 149 -6.20 -3.76 13.44
C ALA A 149 -5.57 -3.22 14.73
N GLN A 150 -4.26 -2.91 14.71
CA GLN A 150 -3.54 -2.34 15.84
C GLN A 150 -3.68 -0.82 15.97
N GLN A 151 -4.17 -0.14 14.94
CA GLN A 151 -4.41 1.29 15.03
C GLN A 151 -5.53 1.57 16.02
N SER A 152 -5.32 2.53 16.92
CA SER A 152 -6.38 3.00 17.80
C SER A 152 -7.50 3.60 16.95
N LYS A 153 -8.73 3.08 17.11
CA LYS A 153 -9.89 3.69 16.47
C LYS A 153 -10.13 5.04 17.15
N ASP A 154 -9.91 6.12 16.42
CA ASP A 154 -10.32 7.44 16.89
C ASP A 154 -11.84 7.56 16.83
N PHE A 155 -12.46 7.51 18.01
CA PHE A 155 -13.91 7.68 18.17
C PHE A 155 -14.29 9.12 18.52
N SER A 156 -13.35 10.08 18.57
CA SER A 156 -13.58 11.46 18.97
C SER A 156 -14.69 12.14 18.16
N ALA A 157 -14.79 11.83 16.87
CA ALA A 157 -15.85 12.34 15.99
C ALA A 157 -17.24 11.73 16.25
N LYS A 158 -17.36 10.67 17.06
CA LYS A 158 -18.63 10.01 17.38
C LYS A 158 -19.27 10.49 18.68
N PHE A 159 -18.52 11.19 19.51
CA PHE A 159 -19.02 11.74 20.74
C PHE A 159 -19.17 13.27 20.61
N PRO A 160 -20.40 13.82 20.66
CA PRO A 160 -20.57 15.26 20.68
C PRO A 160 -19.93 15.82 21.94
N THR A 161 -19.23 16.94 21.80
CA THR A 161 -18.70 17.67 22.94
C THR A 161 -19.88 18.11 23.81
N ILE A 162 -19.99 17.57 25.02
CA ILE A 162 -21.00 18.01 25.98
C ILE A 162 -20.48 19.30 26.59
N THR A 163 -21.04 20.43 26.15
CA THR A 163 -20.84 21.73 26.82
C THR A 163 -21.87 21.84 27.95
N VAL A 164 -21.41 21.81 29.19
CA VAL A 164 -22.25 22.12 30.35
C VAL A 164 -22.29 23.64 30.45
N SER A 165 -23.40 24.29 30.05
CA SER A 165 -23.65 25.66 30.38
C SER A 165 -24.11 25.73 31.86
N GLN A 166 -23.34 26.38 32.69
CA GLN A 166 -23.80 26.80 34.03
C GLN A 166 -24.62 28.08 33.82
N ASP A 167 -25.93 27.93 33.69
CA ASP A 167 -26.83 29.09 33.84
C ASP A 167 -26.96 29.40 35.32
N THR A 168 -26.42 30.54 35.70
CA THR A 168 -26.68 31.26 36.98
C THR A 168 -27.81 32.22 36.75
#